data_bd323c360921dd09c7246be6ae8cab44
#
_entry.id   bd323c360921dd09c7246be6ae8cab44
#
_cell.length_a   1.000
_cell.length_b   1.000
_cell.length_c   1.000
_cell.angle_alpha   90.00
_cell.angle_beta   90.00
_cell.angle_gamma   90.00
#
_symmetry.space_group_name_H-M   'P 1'
#
loop_
_entity.id
_entity.type
_entity.pdbx_description
1 polymer ?
#
loop_
_entity_poly.entity_id
_entity_poly.type
_entity_poly.pdbx_seq_one_letter_code
_entity_poly.pdbx_strand_id
1 'polypeptide(L)'
;MLKENQSRKRYPSDLTDEQWTLVAPLLPPAKPRQRGGRPRKVDMREVLNTMRYLHRSGCQWDMLPHDLLPKSTAYDYFAQWRDDGTWGKVVTTLREQTRVAAGREPTPSVVCIDSQSVKPTEIGGPERGYDGGKRVKGRKRHILVDTLGLLIAVLITGAGLDDGIAAPQLLALISATAFPRLATIFGDNKYHNHDLQAWMATHRPTWRLEVKTRPEGSTGFTPLRQRWVVERTNAWNGRDRRNSKDYERKPTSSAVMIQLSNIHLMLNRLSPRPYPAFRYRQKAA
;
A
#
# COMPACT_ATOMS: atom_id res chain seq x y z
N MET A 1 -33.00 6.75 -18.06
CA MET A 1 -33.51 7.27 -16.77
C MET A 1 -32.48 6.89 -15.70
N LEU A 2 -31.72 7.84 -15.18
CA LEU A 2 -30.85 7.62 -14.03
C LEU A 2 -31.77 7.62 -12.80
N LYS A 3 -31.83 6.50 -12.09
CA LYS A 3 -32.55 6.43 -10.81
C LYS A 3 -31.98 7.51 -9.90
N GLU A 4 -32.86 8.33 -9.33
CA GLU A 4 -32.55 9.23 -8.23
C GLU A 4 -31.77 8.49 -7.18
N ASN A 5 -30.79 9.16 -6.60
CA ASN A 5 -29.81 8.67 -5.66
C ASN A 5 -30.50 8.17 -4.38
N GLN A 6 -31.14 6.99 -4.45
CA GLN A 6 -31.51 6.28 -3.22
C GLN A 6 -30.19 5.90 -2.54
N SER A 7 -29.91 6.55 -1.42
CA SER A 7 -28.72 6.28 -0.61
C SER A 7 -28.73 4.79 -0.23
N ARG A 8 -27.85 4.01 -0.89
CA ARG A 8 -27.72 2.61 -0.54
C ARG A 8 -27.30 2.45 0.93
N LYS A 9 -27.60 1.31 1.53
CA LYS A 9 -27.11 0.98 2.87
C LYS A 9 -25.56 0.97 2.85
N ARG A 10 -24.95 1.62 3.85
CA ARG A 10 -23.50 1.72 3.96
C ARG A 10 -22.87 0.36 4.27
N TYR A 11 -21.81 0.02 3.56
CA TYR A 11 -20.94 -1.10 3.89
C TYR A 11 -19.93 -0.72 4.98
N PRO A 12 -19.48 -1.67 5.81
CA PRO A 12 -18.41 -1.40 6.79
C PRO A 12 -17.11 -0.88 6.16
N SER A 13 -16.91 -1.11 4.87
CA SER A 13 -15.76 -0.61 4.11
C SER A 13 -15.91 0.83 3.64
N ASP A 14 -17.11 1.43 3.64
CA ASP A 14 -17.32 2.77 3.10
C ASP A 14 -16.55 3.83 3.88
N LEU A 15 -16.18 4.90 3.21
CA LEU A 15 -15.57 6.07 3.83
C LEU A 15 -16.56 6.75 4.77
N THR A 16 -16.11 7.16 5.96
CA THR A 16 -16.85 8.10 6.78
C THR A 16 -16.86 9.48 6.12
N ASP A 17 -17.68 10.42 6.62
CA ASP A 17 -17.75 11.76 6.04
C ASP A 17 -16.42 12.52 6.28
N GLU A 18 -15.82 12.31 7.45
CA GLU A 18 -14.52 12.89 7.81
C GLU A 18 -13.39 12.29 6.95
N GLN A 19 -13.38 10.96 6.73
CA GLN A 19 -12.41 10.31 5.83
C GLN A 19 -12.57 10.79 4.40
N TRP A 20 -13.80 11.02 3.95
CA TRP A 20 -14.07 11.60 2.64
C TRP A 20 -13.52 13.03 2.52
N THR A 21 -13.74 13.86 3.52
CA THR A 21 -13.19 15.23 3.55
C THR A 21 -11.68 15.27 3.44
N LEU A 22 -10.99 14.27 4.02
CA LEU A 22 -9.52 14.15 3.93
C LEU A 22 -9.03 13.74 2.54
N VAL A 23 -9.72 12.81 1.88
CA VAL A 23 -9.23 12.22 0.63
C VAL A 23 -9.76 12.91 -0.63
N ALA A 24 -10.95 13.51 -0.59
CA ALA A 24 -11.59 14.14 -1.74
C ALA A 24 -10.71 15.20 -2.43
N PRO A 25 -10.02 16.11 -1.70
CA PRO A 25 -9.16 17.12 -2.31
C PRO A 25 -7.93 16.54 -3.02
N LEU A 26 -7.56 15.31 -2.71
CA LEU A 26 -6.39 14.63 -3.29
C LEU A 26 -6.70 13.94 -4.62
N LEU A 27 -7.98 13.84 -4.96
CA LEU A 27 -8.41 13.22 -6.22
C LEU A 27 -8.39 14.22 -7.36
N PRO A 28 -8.14 13.76 -8.61
CA PRO A 28 -8.17 14.64 -9.76
C PRO A 28 -9.52 15.35 -9.92
N PRO A 29 -9.54 16.67 -10.16
CA PRO A 29 -10.78 17.41 -10.41
C PRO A 29 -11.47 16.93 -11.70
N ALA A 30 -12.73 17.30 -11.87
CA ALA A 30 -13.42 17.13 -13.15
C ALA A 30 -12.71 17.95 -14.24
N LYS A 31 -12.67 17.43 -15.47
CA LYS A 31 -12.14 18.20 -16.61
C LYS A 31 -12.97 19.48 -16.79
N PRO A 32 -12.33 20.63 -17.04
CA PRO A 32 -13.03 21.87 -17.35
C PRO A 32 -13.95 21.70 -18.59
N ARG A 33 -15.12 22.29 -18.56
CA ARG A 33 -16.09 22.24 -19.68
C ARG A 33 -15.50 22.74 -21.01
N GLN A 34 -14.58 23.69 -20.96
CA GLN A 34 -13.91 24.27 -22.13
C GLN A 34 -13.05 23.28 -22.93
N ARG A 35 -12.66 22.15 -22.33
CA ARG A 35 -11.91 21.09 -23.02
C ARG A 35 -12.79 20.10 -23.78
N GLY A 36 -14.09 20.32 -23.85
CA GLY A 36 -15.04 19.41 -24.49
C GLY A 36 -15.23 18.11 -23.72
N GLY A 37 -16.12 17.25 -24.21
CA GLY A 37 -16.41 15.94 -23.64
C GLY A 37 -17.59 15.96 -22.66
N ARG A 38 -18.07 14.76 -22.30
CA ARG A 38 -19.18 14.57 -21.38
C ARG A 38 -18.77 14.95 -19.95
N PRO A 39 -19.53 15.82 -19.25
CA PRO A 39 -19.26 16.14 -17.86
C PRO A 39 -19.24 14.89 -16.96
N ARG A 40 -18.32 14.85 -16.00
CA ARG A 40 -18.26 13.77 -15.01
C ARG A 40 -19.53 13.80 -14.14
N LYS A 41 -20.30 12.71 -14.20
CA LYS A 41 -21.51 12.53 -13.37
C LYS A 41 -21.31 11.50 -12.26
N VAL A 42 -20.16 10.80 -12.25
CA VAL A 42 -19.86 9.75 -11.30
C VAL A 42 -19.49 10.38 -9.96
N ASP A 43 -20.09 9.88 -8.89
CA ASP A 43 -19.71 10.23 -7.53
C ASP A 43 -18.36 9.61 -7.19
N MET A 44 -17.36 10.45 -6.93
CA MET A 44 -15.99 10.02 -6.63
C MET A 44 -15.89 9.31 -5.28
N ARG A 45 -16.78 9.60 -4.34
CA ARG A 45 -16.85 8.87 -3.08
C ARG A 45 -17.28 7.44 -3.31
N GLU A 46 -18.27 7.21 -4.17
CA GLU A 46 -18.70 5.86 -4.54
C GLU A 46 -17.65 5.11 -5.35
N VAL A 47 -16.82 5.79 -6.14
CA VAL A 47 -15.66 5.17 -6.79
C VAL A 47 -14.71 4.58 -5.75
N LEU A 48 -14.33 5.36 -4.73
CA LEU A 48 -13.47 4.89 -3.66
C LEU A 48 -14.14 3.82 -2.80
N ASN A 49 -15.42 3.96 -2.48
CA ASN A 49 -16.18 2.98 -1.69
C ASN A 49 -16.22 1.63 -2.40
N THR A 50 -16.46 1.61 -3.71
CA THR A 50 -16.45 0.38 -4.54
C THR A 50 -15.09 -0.29 -4.52
N MET A 51 -14.00 0.48 -4.71
CA MET A 51 -12.64 -0.06 -4.65
C MET A 51 -12.28 -0.58 -3.25
N ARG A 52 -12.69 0.11 -2.19
CA ARG A 52 -12.48 -0.33 -0.81
C ARG A 52 -13.24 -1.60 -0.49
N TYR A 53 -14.49 -1.70 -0.97
CA TYR A 53 -15.26 -2.94 -0.82
C TYR A 53 -14.55 -4.12 -1.49
N LEU A 54 -14.17 -3.99 -2.76
CA LEU A 54 -13.42 -5.01 -3.50
C LEU A 54 -12.13 -5.40 -2.76
N HIS A 55 -11.37 -4.43 -2.33
CA HIS A 55 -10.10 -4.63 -1.66
C HIS A 55 -10.27 -5.32 -0.31
N ARG A 56 -11.24 -4.88 0.49
CA ARG A 56 -11.51 -5.41 1.83
C ARG A 56 -12.14 -6.80 1.81
N SER A 57 -13.11 -7.04 0.92
CA SER A 57 -13.81 -8.32 0.78
C SER A 57 -12.98 -9.37 0.02
N GLY A 58 -12.10 -8.91 -0.89
CA GLY A 58 -11.32 -9.77 -1.78
C GLY A 58 -12.14 -10.36 -2.94
N CYS A 59 -13.36 -9.88 -3.18
CA CYS A 59 -14.19 -10.37 -4.27
C CYS A 59 -13.56 -10.11 -5.64
N GLN A 60 -13.99 -10.84 -6.64
CA GLN A 60 -13.64 -10.57 -8.03
C GLN A 60 -14.36 -9.30 -8.52
N TRP A 61 -13.80 -8.63 -9.51
CA TRP A 61 -14.42 -7.45 -10.12
C TRP A 61 -15.84 -7.72 -10.63
N ASP A 62 -16.06 -8.92 -11.17
CA ASP A 62 -17.36 -9.37 -11.69
C ASP A 62 -18.36 -9.71 -10.57
N MET A 63 -17.89 -9.84 -9.35
CA MET A 63 -18.70 -10.17 -8.16
C MET A 63 -18.98 -8.96 -7.28
N LEU A 64 -18.78 -7.75 -7.81
CA LEU A 64 -19.17 -6.53 -7.10
C LEU A 64 -20.69 -6.48 -6.92
N PRO A 65 -21.20 -6.11 -5.74
CA PRO A 65 -22.62 -5.93 -5.49
C PRO A 65 -23.26 -4.93 -6.45
N HIS A 66 -24.50 -5.18 -6.84
CA HIS A 66 -25.24 -4.35 -7.82
C HIS A 66 -25.61 -2.95 -7.33
N ASP A 67 -25.55 -2.70 -6.03
CA ASP A 67 -25.76 -1.41 -5.38
C ASP A 67 -24.48 -0.55 -5.29
N LEU A 68 -23.32 -1.10 -5.69
CA LEU A 68 -22.09 -0.37 -5.92
C LEU A 68 -21.96 0.08 -7.38
N LEU A 69 -20.91 0.83 -7.70
CA LEU A 69 -20.66 1.23 -9.09
C LEU A 69 -20.41 0.02 -9.98
N PRO A 70 -20.82 0.07 -11.27
CA PRO A 70 -20.49 -0.97 -12.23
C PRO A 70 -18.98 -1.22 -12.30
N LYS A 71 -18.59 -2.48 -12.46
CA LYS A 71 -17.21 -2.92 -12.59
C LYS A 71 -16.41 -2.05 -13.55
N SER A 72 -16.93 -1.82 -14.77
CA SER A 72 -16.24 -1.04 -15.79
C SER A 72 -15.88 0.35 -15.28
N THR A 73 -16.86 1.07 -14.68
CA THR A 73 -16.65 2.42 -14.15
C THR A 73 -15.59 2.42 -13.05
N ALA A 74 -15.70 1.53 -12.07
CA ALA A 74 -14.74 1.48 -10.96
C ALA A 74 -13.34 1.08 -11.44
N TYR A 75 -13.24 0.10 -12.36
CA TYR A 75 -11.97 -0.35 -12.92
C TYR A 75 -11.29 0.72 -13.78
N ASP A 76 -12.05 1.49 -14.57
CA ASP A 76 -11.50 2.57 -15.38
C ASP A 76 -10.82 3.64 -14.53
N TYR A 77 -11.44 4.07 -13.41
CA TYR A 77 -10.79 4.97 -12.45
C TYR A 77 -9.61 4.32 -11.76
N PHE A 78 -9.71 3.05 -11.36
CA PHE A 78 -8.59 2.33 -10.77
C PHE A 78 -7.38 2.29 -11.70
N ALA A 79 -7.60 1.94 -12.98
CA ALA A 79 -6.56 1.85 -14.00
C ALA A 79 -6.00 3.24 -14.34
N GLN A 80 -6.85 4.24 -14.54
CA GLN A 80 -6.41 5.60 -14.81
C GLN A 80 -5.52 6.12 -13.69
N TRP A 81 -5.93 6.01 -12.43
CA TRP A 81 -5.16 6.52 -11.28
C TRP A 81 -3.89 5.71 -10.97
N ARG A 82 -3.84 4.44 -11.43
CA ARG A 82 -2.61 3.67 -11.46
C ARG A 82 -1.62 4.22 -12.47
N ASP A 83 -2.11 4.50 -13.69
CA ASP A 83 -1.27 4.84 -14.82
C ASP A 83 -0.82 6.32 -14.79
N ASP A 84 -1.62 7.23 -14.21
CA ASP A 84 -1.28 8.65 -14.06
C ASP A 84 -0.58 8.99 -12.71
N GLY A 85 -0.36 8.00 -11.86
CA GLY A 85 0.33 8.16 -10.58
C GLY A 85 -0.51 8.78 -9.45
N THR A 86 -1.81 8.96 -9.63
CA THR A 86 -2.71 9.53 -8.61
C THR A 86 -2.64 8.77 -7.29
N TRP A 87 -2.62 7.42 -7.32
CA TRP A 87 -2.51 6.63 -6.10
C TRP A 87 -1.26 6.94 -5.29
N GLY A 88 -0.11 7.10 -5.96
CA GLY A 88 1.14 7.49 -5.30
C GLY A 88 1.07 8.87 -4.65
N LYS A 89 0.44 9.84 -5.32
CA LYS A 89 0.22 11.19 -4.77
C LYS A 89 -0.67 11.15 -3.53
N VAL A 90 -1.77 10.40 -3.56
CA VAL A 90 -2.68 10.22 -2.41
C VAL A 90 -1.93 9.58 -1.23
N VAL A 91 -1.15 8.51 -1.47
CA VAL A 91 -0.33 7.88 -0.43
C VAL A 91 0.66 8.87 0.17
N THR A 92 1.35 9.64 -0.66
CA THR A 92 2.36 10.61 -0.19
C THR A 92 1.73 11.66 0.71
N THR A 93 0.66 12.32 0.26
CA THR A 93 0.00 13.37 1.04
C THR A 93 -0.59 12.84 2.35
N LEU A 94 -1.28 11.70 2.33
CA LEU A 94 -1.83 11.11 3.55
C LEU A 94 -0.73 10.65 4.52
N ARG A 95 0.41 10.15 4.01
CA ARG A 95 1.57 9.81 4.83
C ARG A 95 2.11 11.04 5.56
N GLU A 96 2.33 12.13 4.85
CA GLU A 96 2.82 13.37 5.43
C GLU A 96 1.86 13.91 6.50
N GLN A 97 0.57 13.97 6.21
CA GLN A 97 -0.46 14.36 7.18
C GLN A 97 -0.47 13.44 8.41
N THR A 98 -0.40 12.12 8.20
CA THR A 98 -0.38 11.14 9.30
C THR A 98 0.87 11.29 10.16
N ARG A 99 2.01 11.59 9.57
CA ARG A 99 3.26 11.84 10.30
C ARG A 99 3.16 13.10 11.14
N VAL A 100 2.68 14.18 10.57
CA VAL A 100 2.47 15.46 11.29
C VAL A 100 1.48 15.29 12.45
N ALA A 101 0.36 14.61 12.22
CA ALA A 101 -0.60 14.28 13.27
C ALA A 101 -0.02 13.42 14.40
N ALA A 102 1.04 12.65 14.11
CA ALA A 102 1.79 11.87 15.11
C ALA A 102 2.97 12.62 15.72
N GLY A 103 3.07 13.93 15.56
CA GLY A 103 4.17 14.77 16.07
C GLY A 103 5.51 14.50 15.37
N ARG A 104 5.49 14.07 14.11
CA ARG A 104 6.67 13.81 13.29
C ARG A 104 6.77 14.77 12.13
N GLU A 105 7.99 14.98 11.66
CA GLU A 105 8.22 15.71 10.43
C GLU A 105 7.56 15.01 9.20
N PRO A 106 7.09 15.75 8.20
CA PRO A 106 6.42 15.19 7.03
C PRO A 106 7.25 14.12 6.32
N THR A 107 8.56 14.36 6.17
CA THR A 107 9.49 13.42 5.55
C THR A 107 10.29 12.65 6.62
N PRO A 108 10.48 11.33 6.46
CA PRO A 108 11.24 10.53 7.41
C PRO A 108 12.75 10.73 7.24
N SER A 109 13.50 10.61 8.35
CA SER A 109 14.96 10.49 8.34
C SER A 109 15.44 9.04 8.33
N VAL A 110 14.56 8.12 8.72
CA VAL A 110 14.84 6.68 8.81
C VAL A 110 13.70 5.91 8.15
N VAL A 111 14.04 4.90 7.38
CA VAL A 111 13.10 4.00 6.71
C VAL A 111 13.52 2.55 6.87
N CYS A 112 12.59 1.62 6.65
CA CYS A 112 12.85 0.18 6.67
C CYS A 112 12.48 -0.42 5.31
N ILE A 113 13.34 -1.31 4.81
CA ILE A 113 13.13 -2.06 3.59
C ILE A 113 12.92 -3.54 3.90
N ASP A 114 11.98 -4.17 3.23
CA ASP A 114 11.73 -5.63 3.33
C ASP A 114 10.96 -6.15 2.12
N SER A 115 10.87 -7.47 2.01
CA SER A 115 10.12 -8.14 0.96
C SER A 115 9.21 -9.24 1.49
N GLN A 116 8.05 -9.39 0.84
CA GLN A 116 7.10 -10.45 1.09
C GLN A 116 6.85 -11.26 -0.17
N SER A 117 7.12 -12.58 -0.16
CA SER A 117 6.75 -13.48 -1.25
C SER A 117 5.30 -13.92 -1.11
N VAL A 118 4.53 -13.84 -2.20
CA VAL A 118 3.09 -14.16 -2.22
C VAL A 118 2.77 -15.09 -3.38
N LYS A 119 1.84 -16.01 -3.12
CA LYS A 119 1.31 -16.91 -4.17
C LYS A 119 0.39 -16.12 -5.11
N PRO A 120 0.48 -16.31 -6.43
CA PRO A 120 -0.48 -15.75 -7.37
C PRO A 120 -1.74 -16.63 -7.41
N THR A 121 -2.72 -16.17 -8.18
CA THR A 121 -3.84 -17.01 -8.63
C THR A 121 -3.53 -17.67 -9.98
N GLU A 122 -4.43 -18.55 -10.43
CA GLU A 122 -4.34 -19.23 -11.72
C GLU A 122 -4.30 -18.27 -12.92
N ILE A 123 -5.04 -17.17 -12.84
CA ILE A 123 -5.11 -16.13 -13.89
C ILE A 123 -3.74 -15.55 -14.20
N GLY A 124 -2.86 -15.45 -13.21
CA GLY A 124 -1.47 -15.08 -13.35
C GLY A 124 -1.22 -13.81 -14.15
N GLY A 125 0.05 -13.57 -14.47
CA GLY A 125 0.53 -12.41 -15.21
C GLY A 125 2.05 -12.49 -15.35
N PRO A 126 2.69 -11.48 -15.91
CA PRO A 126 4.14 -11.35 -15.93
C PRO A 126 4.71 -11.27 -14.52
N GLU A 127 6.03 -11.30 -14.39
CA GLU A 127 6.75 -11.22 -13.13
C GLU A 127 6.39 -12.39 -12.19
N ARG A 128 6.68 -13.61 -12.63
CA ARG A 128 6.56 -14.82 -11.81
C ARG A 128 7.94 -15.43 -11.60
N GLY A 129 8.17 -15.95 -10.42
CA GLY A 129 9.41 -16.63 -10.06
C GLY A 129 9.20 -17.58 -8.89
N TYR A 130 10.27 -18.23 -8.46
CA TYR A 130 10.28 -19.12 -7.31
C TYR A 130 11.25 -18.61 -6.25
N ASP A 131 10.74 -18.33 -5.06
CA ASP A 131 11.54 -18.02 -3.88
C ASP A 131 11.96 -19.35 -3.21
N GLY A 132 13.19 -19.78 -3.42
CA GLY A 132 13.71 -21.03 -2.88
C GLY A 132 13.80 -21.04 -1.36
N GLY A 133 14.07 -19.90 -0.74
CA GLY A 133 14.16 -19.78 0.72
C GLY A 133 12.81 -19.89 1.42
N LYS A 134 11.76 -19.30 0.84
CA LYS A 134 10.39 -19.36 1.37
C LYS A 134 9.54 -20.47 0.74
N ARG A 135 10.06 -21.17 -0.27
CA ARG A 135 9.35 -22.19 -1.07
C ARG A 135 8.02 -21.68 -1.65
N VAL A 136 8.03 -20.46 -2.15
CA VAL A 136 6.84 -19.79 -2.74
C VAL A 136 7.09 -19.54 -4.21
N LYS A 137 6.22 -20.11 -5.07
CA LYS A 137 6.13 -19.74 -6.48
C LYS A 137 5.16 -18.58 -6.61
N GLY A 138 5.60 -17.44 -7.16
CA GLY A 138 4.74 -16.28 -7.30
C GLY A 138 5.47 -14.97 -7.53
N ARG A 139 5.00 -13.94 -6.83
CA ARG A 139 5.58 -12.60 -6.85
C ARG A 139 6.19 -12.22 -5.52
N LYS A 140 7.06 -11.24 -5.55
CA LYS A 140 7.65 -10.62 -4.37
C LYS A 140 7.22 -9.15 -4.31
N ARG A 141 6.73 -8.73 -3.14
CA ARG A 141 6.34 -7.36 -2.82
C ARG A 141 7.48 -6.75 -2.02
N HIS A 142 8.29 -5.92 -2.64
CA HIS A 142 9.31 -5.14 -1.95
C HIS A 142 8.68 -3.83 -1.49
N ILE A 143 8.79 -3.52 -0.21
CA ILE A 143 8.24 -2.30 0.37
C ILE A 143 9.30 -1.49 1.10
N LEU A 144 9.17 -0.18 1.01
CA LEU A 144 9.90 0.79 1.81
C LEU A 144 8.89 1.52 2.68
N VAL A 145 9.09 1.52 3.99
CA VAL A 145 8.20 2.14 4.96
C VAL A 145 8.97 3.04 5.93
N ASP A 146 8.29 4.03 6.50
CA ASP A 146 8.86 4.85 7.56
C ASP A 146 8.77 4.17 8.95
N THR A 147 9.26 4.84 9.99
CA THR A 147 9.25 4.33 11.37
C THR A 147 7.86 4.20 11.99
N LEU A 148 6.83 4.78 11.39
CA LEU A 148 5.43 4.57 11.76
C LEU A 148 4.80 3.39 11.00
N GLY A 149 5.51 2.79 10.05
CA GLY A 149 5.05 1.72 9.18
C GLY A 149 4.20 2.22 8.00
N LEU A 150 4.34 3.49 7.63
CA LEU A 150 3.63 4.08 6.50
C LEU A 150 4.40 3.85 5.21
N LEU A 151 3.70 3.44 4.17
CA LEU A 151 4.29 3.11 2.87
C LEU A 151 4.93 4.34 2.21
N ILE A 152 6.15 4.17 1.73
CA ILE A 152 6.87 5.16 0.92
C ILE A 152 6.91 4.70 -0.53
N ALA A 153 7.33 3.47 -0.76
CA ALA A 153 7.40 2.88 -2.10
C ALA A 153 7.06 1.39 -2.05
N VAL A 154 6.60 0.87 -3.17
CA VAL A 154 6.35 -0.56 -3.38
C VAL A 154 6.74 -0.94 -4.80
N LEU A 155 7.48 -2.05 -4.92
CA LEU A 155 7.89 -2.67 -6.17
C LEU A 155 7.43 -4.13 -6.18
N ILE A 156 6.90 -4.58 -7.30
CA ILE A 156 6.48 -5.97 -7.49
C ILE A 156 7.38 -6.64 -8.53
N THR A 157 7.97 -7.75 -8.15
CA THR A 157 8.85 -8.55 -9.02
C THR A 157 8.44 -10.02 -9.01
N GLY A 158 9.08 -10.82 -9.84
CA GLY A 158 9.05 -12.28 -9.70
C GLY A 158 9.66 -12.71 -8.36
N ALA A 159 9.08 -13.73 -7.71
CA ALA A 159 9.54 -14.17 -6.39
C ALA A 159 10.99 -14.67 -6.36
N GLY A 160 11.54 -15.07 -7.52
CA GLY A 160 12.94 -15.53 -7.64
C GLY A 160 13.97 -14.40 -7.66
N LEU A 161 13.57 -13.13 -7.80
CA LEU A 161 14.53 -12.04 -7.77
C LEU A 161 15.04 -11.83 -6.35
N ASP A 162 16.36 -11.75 -6.18
CA ASP A 162 16.98 -11.49 -4.89
C ASP A 162 16.66 -10.10 -4.35
N ASP A 163 16.53 -9.98 -3.03
CA ASP A 163 16.10 -8.75 -2.38
C ASP A 163 17.14 -7.63 -2.54
N GLY A 164 18.45 -7.98 -2.48
CA GLY A 164 19.54 -7.04 -2.71
C GLY A 164 19.61 -6.54 -4.16
N ILE A 165 19.26 -7.40 -5.14
CA ILE A 165 19.20 -7.03 -6.56
C ILE A 165 17.97 -6.16 -6.87
N ALA A 166 16.85 -6.38 -6.19
CA ALA A 166 15.64 -5.58 -6.36
C ALA A 166 15.71 -4.21 -5.65
N ALA A 167 16.54 -4.08 -4.62
CA ALA A 167 16.62 -2.87 -3.80
C ALA A 167 16.95 -1.59 -4.60
N PRO A 168 17.92 -1.56 -5.53
CA PRO A 168 18.16 -0.42 -6.39
C PRO A 168 16.91 0.05 -7.15
N GLN A 169 16.12 -0.90 -7.68
CA GLN A 169 14.90 -0.57 -8.42
C GLN A 169 13.84 0.04 -7.49
N LEU A 170 13.67 -0.48 -6.27
CA LEU A 170 12.76 0.10 -5.28
C LEU A 170 13.23 1.49 -4.83
N LEU A 171 14.50 1.68 -4.55
CA LEU A 171 15.07 2.96 -4.11
C LEU A 171 15.08 4.02 -5.23
N ALA A 172 15.09 3.60 -6.49
CA ALA A 172 14.97 4.50 -7.64
C ALA A 172 13.55 5.11 -7.76
N LEU A 173 12.52 4.49 -7.15
CA LEU A 173 11.16 5.04 -7.15
C LEU A 173 11.02 6.31 -6.30
N ILE A 174 12.00 6.63 -5.47
CA ILE A 174 12.00 7.83 -4.63
C ILE A 174 13.20 8.71 -4.97
N SER A 175 13.00 10.03 -4.96
CA SER A 175 14.09 10.98 -5.20
C SER A 175 14.66 11.50 -3.87
N ALA A 176 15.95 11.80 -3.85
CA ALA A 176 16.60 12.42 -2.68
C ALA A 176 16.00 13.79 -2.36
N THR A 177 15.58 14.54 -3.38
CA THR A 177 14.93 15.85 -3.22
C THR A 177 13.56 15.75 -2.54
N ALA A 178 12.79 14.68 -2.79
CA ALA A 178 11.53 14.45 -2.10
C ALA A 178 11.71 13.95 -0.65
N PHE A 179 12.89 13.44 -0.32
CA PHE A 179 13.23 12.93 1.02
C PHE A 179 14.53 13.56 1.54
N PRO A 180 14.59 14.89 1.72
CA PRO A 180 15.83 15.62 2.05
C PRO A 180 16.42 15.23 3.41
N ARG A 181 15.60 14.69 4.32
CA ARG A 181 16.02 14.26 5.66
C ARG A 181 16.41 12.78 5.74
N LEU A 182 16.18 12.01 4.68
CA LEU A 182 16.46 10.58 4.70
C LEU A 182 17.98 10.34 4.81
N ALA A 183 18.37 9.68 5.89
CA ALA A 183 19.76 9.36 6.19
C ALA A 183 19.99 7.85 6.31
N THR A 184 19.03 7.10 6.87
CA THR A 184 19.25 5.69 7.21
C THR A 184 18.14 4.79 6.67
N ILE A 185 18.55 3.68 6.08
CA ILE A 185 17.68 2.61 5.61
C ILE A 185 18.02 1.35 6.41
N PHE A 186 17.07 0.79 7.16
CA PHE A 186 17.26 -0.49 7.84
C PHE A 186 16.76 -1.64 6.98
N GLY A 187 17.60 -2.66 6.79
CA GLY A 187 17.29 -3.88 6.08
C GLY A 187 17.74 -5.13 6.86
N ASP A 188 17.37 -6.31 6.38
CA ASP A 188 17.88 -7.58 6.89
C ASP A 188 19.17 -7.99 6.16
N ASN A 189 19.72 -9.16 6.53
CA ASN A 189 20.98 -9.66 5.99
C ASN A 189 20.95 -9.87 4.46
N LYS A 190 19.79 -10.03 3.84
CA LYS A 190 19.66 -10.15 2.38
C LYS A 190 20.01 -8.88 1.62
N TYR A 191 20.01 -7.74 2.31
CA TYR A 191 20.46 -6.46 1.77
C TYR A 191 21.97 -6.21 1.98
N HIS A 192 22.70 -7.17 2.60
CA HIS A 192 24.16 -7.13 2.64
C HIS A 192 24.72 -7.58 1.28
N ASN A 193 24.74 -6.64 0.32
CA ASN A 193 25.09 -6.91 -1.07
C ASN A 193 26.03 -5.82 -1.56
N HIS A 194 27.17 -6.20 -2.12
CA HIS A 194 28.20 -5.27 -2.60
C HIS A 194 27.72 -4.39 -3.75
N ASP A 195 26.94 -4.96 -4.69
CA ASP A 195 26.41 -4.21 -5.84
C ASP A 195 25.40 -3.16 -5.37
N LEU A 196 24.57 -3.47 -4.37
CA LEU A 196 23.67 -2.51 -3.75
C LEU A 196 24.45 -1.39 -3.06
N GLN A 197 25.52 -1.69 -2.34
CA GLN A 197 26.35 -0.67 -1.70
C GLN A 197 27.03 0.24 -2.73
N ALA A 198 27.59 -0.34 -3.79
CA ALA A 198 28.19 0.43 -4.91
C ALA A 198 27.14 1.33 -5.60
N TRP A 199 25.96 0.78 -5.87
CA TRP A 199 24.85 1.54 -6.43
C TRP A 199 24.46 2.72 -5.54
N MET A 200 24.33 2.48 -4.22
CA MET A 200 23.98 3.54 -3.26
C MET A 200 25.06 4.62 -3.17
N ALA A 201 26.32 4.24 -3.14
CA ALA A 201 27.43 5.21 -3.13
C ALA A 201 27.39 6.16 -4.34
N THR A 202 27.01 5.65 -5.51
CA THR A 202 26.90 6.44 -6.74
C THR A 202 25.61 7.27 -6.81
N HIS A 203 24.46 6.69 -6.46
CA HIS A 203 23.15 7.29 -6.74
C HIS A 203 22.50 7.93 -5.51
N ARG A 204 22.91 7.53 -4.31
CA ARG A 204 22.33 7.97 -3.03
C ARG A 204 23.41 8.17 -1.96
N PRO A 205 24.46 8.98 -2.21
CA PRO A 205 25.65 9.07 -1.35
C PRO A 205 25.35 9.56 0.07
N THR A 206 24.20 10.22 0.29
CA THR A 206 23.78 10.71 1.61
C THR A 206 22.98 9.67 2.41
N TRP A 207 22.61 8.53 1.80
CA TRP A 207 21.84 7.50 2.47
C TRP A 207 22.74 6.36 2.93
N ARG A 208 22.55 5.89 4.14
CA ARG A 208 23.26 4.74 4.70
C ARG A 208 22.33 3.54 4.81
N LEU A 209 22.73 2.42 4.27
CA LEU A 209 22.07 1.15 4.48
C LEU A 209 22.70 0.46 5.73
N GLU A 210 21.90 0.23 6.74
CA GLU A 210 22.28 -0.50 7.94
C GLU A 210 21.57 -1.85 7.99
N VAL A 211 22.36 -2.90 7.88
CA VAL A 211 21.87 -4.28 8.01
C VAL A 211 21.82 -4.63 9.49
N LYS A 212 20.63 -5.00 9.97
CA LYS A 212 20.41 -5.44 11.35
C LYS A 212 20.31 -6.96 11.38
N THR A 213 21.33 -7.58 11.95
CA THR A 213 21.40 -9.03 12.24
C THR A 213 20.89 -9.31 13.65
N ARG A 214 20.47 -10.55 13.88
CA ARG A 214 20.19 -11.01 15.25
C ARG A 214 21.48 -11.05 16.05
N PRO A 215 21.45 -10.74 17.36
CA PRO A 215 22.58 -10.97 18.23
C PRO A 215 23.02 -12.45 18.20
N GLU A 216 24.32 -12.70 18.20
CA GLU A 216 24.84 -14.07 18.31
C GLU A 216 24.30 -14.74 19.57
N GLY A 217 23.96 -16.03 19.47
CA GLY A 217 23.42 -16.80 20.59
C GLY A 217 21.93 -16.61 20.88
N SER A 218 21.21 -15.74 20.15
CA SER A 218 19.78 -15.58 20.36
C SER A 218 19.00 -16.79 19.83
N THR A 219 18.30 -17.51 20.73
CA THR A 219 17.38 -18.59 20.41
C THR A 219 15.93 -18.05 20.37
N GLY A 220 15.12 -18.56 19.43
CA GLY A 220 13.71 -18.18 19.32
C GLY A 220 13.45 -16.86 18.56
N PHE A 221 12.23 -16.34 18.69
CA PHE A 221 11.81 -15.09 18.02
C PHE A 221 12.28 -13.88 18.84
N THR A 222 13.28 -13.17 18.32
CA THR A 222 13.74 -11.90 18.91
C THR A 222 13.38 -10.76 17.96
N PRO A 223 12.36 -9.94 18.28
CA PRO A 223 11.98 -8.83 17.43
C PRO A 223 13.07 -7.75 17.44
N LEU A 224 13.67 -7.49 16.30
CA LEU A 224 14.57 -6.35 16.13
C LEU A 224 13.72 -5.10 15.98
N ARG A 225 13.77 -4.23 16.99
CA ARG A 225 12.86 -3.08 17.16
C ARG A 225 12.73 -2.20 15.91
N GLN A 226 13.82 -2.01 15.17
CA GLN A 226 13.83 -1.23 13.94
C GLN A 226 13.20 -1.99 12.75
N ARG A 227 13.36 -3.30 12.67
CA ARG A 227 12.82 -4.14 11.57
C ARG A 227 11.37 -4.55 11.77
N TRP A 228 10.93 -4.71 13.03
CA TRP A 228 9.55 -5.11 13.33
C TRP A 228 8.50 -4.21 12.68
N VAL A 229 8.86 -2.96 12.41
CA VAL A 229 7.96 -1.97 11.79
C VAL A 229 7.49 -2.43 10.41
N VAL A 230 8.39 -2.93 9.56
CA VAL A 230 8.04 -3.36 8.20
C VAL A 230 7.29 -4.69 8.22
N GLU A 231 7.65 -5.62 9.11
CA GLU A 231 6.93 -6.88 9.32
C GLU A 231 5.48 -6.60 9.76
N ARG A 232 5.28 -5.66 10.68
CA ARG A 232 3.97 -5.18 11.10
C ARG A 232 3.17 -4.57 9.94
N THR A 233 3.81 -3.81 9.06
CA THR A 233 3.14 -3.24 7.88
C THR A 233 2.69 -4.33 6.93
N ASN A 234 3.50 -5.36 6.70
CA ASN A 234 3.11 -6.53 5.92
C ASN A 234 1.89 -7.24 6.54
N ALA A 235 1.85 -7.38 7.87
CA ALA A 235 0.69 -7.94 8.58
C ALA A 235 -0.56 -7.05 8.43
N TRP A 236 -0.42 -5.72 8.46
CA TRP A 236 -1.55 -4.82 8.21
C TRP A 236 -2.08 -4.92 6.78
N ASN A 237 -1.21 -4.99 5.79
CA ASN A 237 -1.59 -5.18 4.39
C ASN A 237 -2.37 -6.49 4.19
N GLY A 238 -2.02 -7.56 4.93
CA GLY A 238 -2.70 -8.85 4.89
C GLY A 238 -4.11 -8.86 5.49
N ARG A 239 -4.52 -7.81 6.23
CA ARG A 239 -5.89 -7.67 6.75
C ARG A 239 -6.92 -7.40 5.65
N ASP A 240 -6.48 -6.89 4.51
CA ASP A 240 -7.31 -6.74 3.33
C ASP A 240 -7.26 -8.03 2.51
N ARG A 241 -8.39 -8.70 2.35
CA ARG A 241 -8.46 -10.05 1.75
C ARG A 241 -7.89 -10.08 0.33
N ARG A 242 -7.97 -8.96 -0.41
CA ARG A 242 -7.39 -8.85 -1.74
C ARG A 242 -5.86 -9.00 -1.75
N ASN A 243 -5.20 -8.81 -0.61
CA ASN A 243 -3.77 -8.97 -0.44
C ASN A 243 -3.34 -10.35 0.10
N SER A 244 -4.27 -11.26 0.43
CA SER A 244 -3.96 -12.62 0.93
C SER A 244 -3.16 -13.45 -0.08
N LYS A 245 -3.39 -13.21 -1.38
CA LYS A 245 -2.61 -13.68 -2.51
C LYS A 245 -2.37 -12.53 -3.47
N ASP A 246 -1.67 -12.75 -4.57
CA ASP A 246 -1.63 -11.80 -5.68
C ASP A 246 -2.68 -12.17 -6.74
N TYR A 247 -3.79 -11.45 -6.73
CA TYR A 247 -4.92 -11.63 -7.65
C TYR A 247 -4.78 -10.78 -8.91
N GLU A 248 -3.77 -9.92 -8.96
CA GLU A 248 -3.67 -8.92 -10.03
C GLU A 248 -2.85 -9.47 -11.21
N ARG A 249 -3.35 -9.22 -12.44
CA ARG A 249 -2.60 -9.61 -13.63
C ARG A 249 -1.34 -8.78 -13.83
N LYS A 250 -1.44 -7.43 -13.63
CA LYS A 250 -0.32 -6.50 -13.78
C LYS A 250 0.41 -6.28 -12.45
N PRO A 251 1.75 -6.29 -12.42
CA PRO A 251 2.53 -5.94 -11.23
C PRO A 251 2.17 -4.55 -10.68
N THR A 252 1.93 -3.58 -11.57
CA THR A 252 1.50 -2.24 -11.19
C THR A 252 0.15 -2.22 -10.47
N SER A 253 -0.80 -3.08 -10.87
CA SER A 253 -2.07 -3.24 -10.16
C SER A 253 -1.87 -3.85 -8.77
N SER A 254 -0.97 -4.84 -8.64
CA SER A 254 -0.60 -5.41 -7.35
C SER A 254 0.01 -4.36 -6.41
N ALA A 255 0.87 -3.47 -6.93
CA ALA A 255 1.41 -2.35 -6.17
C ALA A 255 0.31 -1.41 -5.67
N VAL A 256 -0.69 -1.08 -6.51
CA VAL A 256 -1.84 -0.26 -6.10
C VAL A 256 -2.65 -0.92 -4.99
N MET A 257 -2.80 -2.25 -4.96
CA MET A 257 -3.49 -2.93 -3.86
C MET A 257 -2.77 -2.70 -2.52
N ILE A 258 -1.45 -2.67 -2.49
CA ILE A 258 -0.68 -2.31 -1.29
C ILE A 258 -0.85 -0.82 -0.94
N GLN A 259 -0.88 0.05 -1.94
CA GLN A 259 -1.16 1.49 -1.73
C GLN A 259 -2.56 1.70 -1.12
N LEU A 260 -3.59 0.99 -1.60
CA LEU A 260 -4.96 1.05 -1.06
C LEU A 260 -5.03 0.61 0.41
N SER A 261 -4.31 -0.44 0.81
CA SER A 261 -4.21 -0.83 2.22
C SER A 261 -3.64 0.30 3.08
N ASN A 262 -2.58 0.96 2.58
CA ASN A 262 -1.94 2.04 3.32
C ASN A 262 -2.79 3.32 3.35
N ILE A 263 -3.50 3.66 2.27
CA ILE A 263 -4.49 4.74 2.25
C ILE A 263 -5.55 4.47 3.34
N HIS A 264 -6.09 3.25 3.39
CA HIS A 264 -7.06 2.85 4.41
C HIS A 264 -6.50 2.98 5.84
N LEU A 265 -5.27 2.50 6.06
CA LEU A 265 -4.58 2.60 7.34
C LEU A 265 -4.42 4.07 7.78
N MET A 266 -3.97 4.94 6.87
CA MET A 266 -3.74 6.35 7.16
C MET A 266 -5.04 7.12 7.42
N LEU A 267 -6.08 6.87 6.64
CA LEU A 267 -7.41 7.45 6.88
C LEU A 267 -7.97 7.04 8.24
N ASN A 268 -7.79 5.78 8.65
CA ASN A 268 -8.20 5.34 9.99
C ASN A 268 -7.35 5.92 11.13
N ARG A 269 -6.11 6.32 10.87
CA ARG A 269 -5.28 7.01 11.88
C ARG A 269 -5.63 8.48 12.00
N LEU A 270 -5.91 9.14 10.87
CA LEU A 270 -6.30 10.55 10.82
C LEU A 270 -7.74 10.77 11.31
N SER A 271 -8.62 9.83 11.01
CA SER A 271 -10.04 9.84 11.42
C SER A 271 -10.44 8.42 11.84
N PRO A 272 -10.20 8.06 13.12
CA PRO A 272 -10.54 6.75 13.64
C PRO A 272 -12.05 6.49 13.57
N ARG A 273 -12.43 5.28 13.12
CA ARG A 273 -13.83 4.86 13.20
C ARG A 273 -14.18 4.48 14.64
N PRO A 274 -15.35 4.84 15.13
CA PRO A 274 -15.83 4.26 16.37
C PRO A 274 -16.07 2.75 16.16
N TYR A 275 -15.16 1.93 16.67
CA TYR A 275 -15.43 0.49 16.76
C TYR A 275 -16.44 0.27 17.89
N PRO A 276 -17.54 -0.47 17.66
CA PRO A 276 -18.34 -0.93 18.77
C PRO A 276 -17.43 -1.74 19.69
N ALA A 277 -17.37 -1.35 20.97
CA ALA A 277 -16.62 -2.10 21.98
C ALA A 277 -17.06 -3.56 21.92
N PHE A 278 -16.10 -4.47 21.75
CA PHE A 278 -16.38 -5.90 21.75
C PHE A 278 -16.83 -6.27 23.17
N ARG A 279 -18.13 -6.31 23.40
CA ARG A 279 -18.69 -6.73 24.68
C ARG A 279 -18.70 -8.27 24.68
N TYR A 280 -17.75 -8.88 25.37
CA TYR A 280 -17.94 -10.25 25.82
C TYR A 280 -19.23 -10.27 26.62
N ARG A 281 -20.23 -11.03 26.17
CA ARG A 281 -21.33 -11.41 27.06
C ARG A 281 -20.69 -12.16 28.23
N GLN A 282 -20.60 -11.52 29.39
CA GLN A 282 -20.39 -12.28 30.63
C GLN A 282 -21.54 -13.29 30.70
N LYS A 283 -21.21 -14.56 30.60
CA LYS A 283 -22.17 -15.60 30.97
C LYS A 283 -22.56 -15.31 32.43
N ALA A 284 -23.82 -14.99 32.64
CA ALA A 284 -24.36 -14.98 33.99
C ALA A 284 -24.03 -16.32 34.63
N ALA A 285 -23.40 -16.27 35.81
CA ALA A 285 -23.09 -17.42 36.60
C ALA A 285 -24.38 -18.07 37.13
#